data_96f989ba8b4e84ca64677d1ad17f7142
#
_entry.id   96f989ba8b4e84ca64677d1ad17f7142
#
_cell.length_a   1.000
_cell.length_b   1.000
_cell.length_c   1.000
_cell.angle_alpha   90.00
_cell.angle_beta   90.00
_cell.angle_gamma   90.00
#
_symmetry.space_group_name_H-M   'P 1'
#
loop_
_entity.id
_entity.type
_entity.pdbx_description
1 polymer ?
#
loop_
_entity_poly.entity_id
_entity_poly.type
_entity_poly.pdbx_seq_one_letter_code
_entity_poly.pdbx_strand_id
1 'polypeptide(L)'
;EPSRAAWAVYTSLTLFALHQQGKDPLVNPMQKDGQSLGSALANLVHDESDRERIARRFNIIATSNSIEELSHYMRAVIQLLRGENIGLDYPKLAGDIYCFQFPELISNVRLKWGQDFYRKKLDDDPENE
;
A
#
# COMPACT_ATOMS: atom_id res chain seq x y z
N GLU A 1 -19.54 17.27 6.65
CA GLU A 1 -18.66 16.45 5.81
C GLU A 1 -17.39 16.09 6.57
N PRO A 2 -16.88 14.83 6.46
CA PRO A 2 -15.68 14.46 7.19
C PRO A 2 -14.46 15.27 6.75
N SER A 3 -13.57 15.54 7.71
CA SER A 3 -12.30 16.22 7.42
C SER A 3 -11.36 15.26 6.66
N ARG A 4 -10.28 15.83 6.13
CA ARG A 4 -9.25 15.01 5.46
C ARG A 4 -8.63 14.00 6.43
N ALA A 5 -8.43 14.39 7.68
CA ALA A 5 -7.91 13.48 8.71
C ALA A 5 -8.91 12.36 8.99
N ALA A 6 -10.20 12.69 9.11
CA ALA A 6 -11.23 11.69 9.35
C ALA A 6 -11.32 10.69 8.18
N TRP A 7 -11.24 11.18 6.94
CA TRP A 7 -11.21 10.32 5.76
C TRP A 7 -10.01 9.38 5.77
N ALA A 8 -8.84 9.89 6.16
CA ALA A 8 -7.62 9.08 6.22
C ALA A 8 -7.74 7.95 7.25
N VAL A 9 -8.24 8.28 8.44
CA VAL A 9 -8.44 7.29 9.51
C VAL A 9 -9.49 6.26 9.11
N TYR A 10 -10.64 6.73 8.62
CA TYR A 10 -11.74 5.85 8.23
C TYR A 10 -11.28 4.88 7.12
N THR A 11 -10.63 5.39 6.09
CA THR A 11 -10.16 4.57 4.97
C THR A 11 -9.14 3.54 5.46
N SER A 12 -8.18 3.95 6.29
CA SER A 12 -7.17 3.04 6.82
C SER A 12 -7.78 1.94 7.67
N LEU A 13 -8.76 2.28 8.53
CA LEU A 13 -9.41 1.30 9.39
C LEU A 13 -10.21 0.29 8.57
N THR A 14 -10.92 0.74 7.53
CA THR A 14 -11.69 -0.18 6.69
C THR A 14 -10.78 -1.11 5.90
N LEU A 15 -9.65 -0.61 5.41
CA LEU A 15 -8.67 -1.44 4.72
C LEU A 15 -8.00 -2.43 5.67
N PHE A 16 -7.69 -2.00 6.88
CA PHE A 16 -7.12 -2.89 7.89
C PHE A 16 -8.12 -4.01 8.24
N ALA A 17 -9.38 -3.67 8.44
CA ALA A 17 -10.41 -4.66 8.74
C ALA A 17 -10.51 -5.71 7.65
N LEU A 18 -10.46 -5.29 6.38
CA LEU A 18 -10.44 -6.21 5.25
C LEU A 18 -9.18 -7.08 5.25
N HIS A 19 -8.04 -6.49 5.51
CA HIS A 19 -6.74 -7.17 5.50
C HIS A 19 -6.66 -8.25 6.60
N GLN A 20 -7.17 -7.94 7.79
CA GLN A 20 -7.10 -8.84 8.95
C GLN A 20 -8.26 -9.84 8.99
N GLN A 21 -9.30 -9.65 8.18
CA GLN A 21 -10.50 -10.46 8.22
C GLN A 21 -10.19 -11.95 8.11
N GLY A 22 -10.71 -12.73 9.05
CA GLY A 22 -10.55 -14.19 9.03
C GLY A 22 -9.18 -14.68 9.47
N LYS A 23 -8.31 -13.81 9.95
CA LYS A 23 -6.98 -14.18 10.45
C LYS A 23 -6.86 -13.87 11.94
N ASP A 24 -6.19 -14.78 12.66
CA ASP A 24 -5.88 -14.55 14.07
C ASP A 24 -4.75 -13.51 14.17
N PRO A 25 -5.00 -12.34 14.77
CA PRO A 25 -3.99 -11.30 14.87
C PRO A 25 -2.77 -11.69 15.72
N LEU A 26 -2.88 -12.72 16.54
CA LEU A 26 -1.74 -13.21 17.31
C LEU A 26 -0.83 -14.12 16.49
N VAL A 27 -1.35 -14.72 15.43
CA VAL A 27 -0.58 -15.64 14.56
C VAL A 27 -0.18 -14.97 13.26
N ASN A 28 -1.11 -14.27 12.62
CA ASN A 28 -0.90 -13.61 11.34
C ASN A 28 -1.37 -12.15 11.42
N PRO A 29 -0.62 -11.29 12.14
CA PRO A 29 -0.99 -9.87 12.20
C PRO A 29 -0.74 -9.19 10.86
N MET A 30 -1.73 -8.44 10.39
CA MET A 30 -1.60 -7.69 9.12
C MET A 30 -1.06 -6.27 9.36
N GLN A 31 -0.90 -5.86 10.61
CA GLN A 31 -0.10 -4.68 10.91
C GLN A 31 1.37 -5.11 10.94
N LYS A 32 2.18 -4.47 10.11
CA LYS A 32 3.62 -4.72 10.11
C LYS A 32 4.36 -3.39 10.17
N ASP A 33 4.93 -3.11 11.32
CA ASP A 33 5.66 -1.86 11.54
C ASP A 33 6.77 -1.68 10.52
N GLY A 34 6.83 -0.50 9.94
CA GLY A 34 7.86 -0.15 8.96
C GLY A 34 7.60 -0.60 7.53
N GLN A 35 6.58 -1.44 7.28
CA GLN A 35 6.31 -1.90 5.92
C GLN A 35 5.36 -0.94 5.19
N SER A 36 5.93 -0.08 4.33
CA SER A 36 5.17 0.86 3.53
C SER A 36 4.34 0.15 2.46
N LEU A 37 3.39 0.87 1.86
CA LEU A 37 2.60 0.35 0.76
C LEU A 37 3.48 -0.11 -0.40
N GLY A 38 4.47 0.70 -0.78
CA GLY A 38 5.38 0.34 -1.88
C GLY A 38 6.15 -0.93 -1.59
N SER A 39 6.70 -1.06 -0.37
CA SER A 39 7.44 -2.25 0.04
C SER A 39 6.55 -3.48 0.11
N ALA A 40 5.33 -3.33 0.62
CA ALA A 40 4.38 -4.44 0.68
C ALA A 40 4.05 -4.96 -0.71
N LEU A 41 3.77 -4.05 -1.66
CA LEU A 41 3.48 -4.44 -3.04
C LEU A 41 4.68 -5.10 -3.71
N ALA A 42 5.90 -4.64 -3.40
CA ALA A 42 7.11 -5.25 -3.93
C ALA A 42 7.24 -6.72 -3.48
N ASN A 43 6.75 -7.05 -2.29
CA ASN A 43 6.77 -8.43 -1.78
C ASN A 43 5.79 -9.36 -2.50
N LEU A 44 4.87 -8.82 -3.31
CA LEU A 44 3.99 -9.62 -4.16
C LEU A 44 4.68 -10.08 -5.45
N VAL A 45 5.85 -9.51 -5.75
CA VAL A 45 6.55 -9.80 -7.00
C VAL A 45 7.46 -11.00 -6.78
N HIS A 46 7.12 -12.13 -7.41
CA HIS A 46 7.86 -13.39 -7.30
C HIS A 46 8.64 -13.73 -8.58
N ASP A 47 8.19 -13.18 -9.71
CA ASP A 47 8.86 -13.38 -11.00
C ASP A 47 8.59 -12.19 -11.93
N GLU A 48 9.12 -12.24 -13.14
CA GLU A 48 9.00 -11.14 -14.09
C GLU A 48 7.55 -10.88 -14.52
N SER A 49 6.77 -11.94 -14.65
CA SER A 49 5.34 -11.83 -14.97
C SER A 49 4.57 -11.09 -13.88
N ASP A 50 4.85 -11.43 -12.62
CA ASP A 50 4.25 -10.73 -11.48
C ASP A 50 4.64 -9.26 -11.45
N ARG A 51 5.89 -8.97 -11.75
CA ARG A 51 6.41 -7.60 -11.69
C ARG A 51 5.58 -6.65 -12.53
N GLU A 52 5.32 -7.00 -13.77
CA GLU A 52 4.54 -6.16 -14.67
C GLU A 52 3.10 -5.98 -14.16
N ARG A 53 2.50 -7.08 -13.71
CA ARG A 53 1.12 -7.06 -13.20
C ARG A 53 0.99 -6.21 -11.96
N ILE A 54 1.91 -6.35 -11.00
CA ILE A 54 1.88 -5.59 -9.75
C ILE A 54 2.22 -4.12 -10.00
N ALA A 55 3.18 -3.84 -10.89
CA ALA A 55 3.50 -2.46 -11.25
C ALA A 55 2.30 -1.73 -11.84
N ARG A 56 1.48 -2.41 -12.66
CA ARG A 56 0.26 -1.80 -13.20
C ARG A 56 -0.73 -1.45 -12.08
N ARG A 57 -0.91 -2.34 -11.11
CA ARG A 57 -1.78 -2.08 -9.96
C ARG A 57 -1.25 -0.92 -9.11
N PHE A 58 0.06 -0.88 -8.91
CA PHE A 58 0.70 0.22 -8.20
C PHE A 58 0.45 1.55 -8.92
N ASN A 59 0.63 1.59 -10.23
CA ASN A 59 0.45 2.82 -11.01
C ASN A 59 -0.99 3.33 -10.96
N ILE A 60 -1.97 2.43 -10.97
CA ILE A 60 -3.38 2.81 -10.85
C ILE A 60 -3.63 3.49 -9.51
N ILE A 61 -3.08 2.94 -8.43
CA ILE A 61 -3.19 3.55 -7.09
C ILE A 61 -2.49 4.93 -7.09
N ALA A 62 -1.27 4.99 -7.56
CA ALA A 62 -0.46 6.20 -7.51
C ALA A 62 -1.06 7.35 -8.33
N THR A 63 -1.78 7.03 -9.39
CA THR A 63 -2.38 8.04 -10.28
C THR A 63 -3.86 8.32 -9.96
N SER A 64 -4.39 7.77 -8.86
CA SER A 64 -5.77 8.05 -8.42
C SER A 64 -5.93 9.55 -8.14
N ASN A 65 -7.12 10.08 -8.44
CA ASN A 65 -7.39 11.51 -8.35
C ASN A 65 -8.29 11.91 -7.18
N SER A 66 -8.78 10.92 -6.43
CA SER A 66 -9.65 11.16 -5.28
C SER A 66 -9.44 10.07 -4.24
N ILE A 67 -9.89 10.35 -3.01
CA ILE A 67 -9.80 9.34 -1.95
C ILE A 67 -10.72 8.15 -2.21
N GLU A 68 -11.86 8.39 -2.86
CA GLU A 68 -12.79 7.32 -3.23
C GLU A 68 -12.15 6.37 -4.23
N GLU A 69 -11.49 6.94 -5.24
CA GLU A 69 -10.78 6.18 -6.25
C GLU A 69 -9.61 5.42 -5.65
N LEU A 70 -8.82 6.09 -4.82
CA LEU A 70 -7.69 5.49 -4.11
C LEU A 70 -8.14 4.29 -3.29
N SER A 71 -9.19 4.47 -2.49
CA SER A 71 -9.74 3.41 -1.63
C SER A 71 -10.22 2.22 -2.45
N HIS A 72 -10.90 2.49 -3.56
CA HIS A 72 -11.40 1.44 -4.45
C HIS A 72 -10.25 0.55 -4.97
N TYR A 73 -9.21 1.17 -5.49
CA TYR A 73 -8.08 0.41 -6.05
C TYR A 73 -7.22 -0.24 -4.96
N MET A 74 -7.13 0.39 -3.79
CA MET A 74 -6.39 -0.21 -2.68
C MET A 74 -7.05 -1.48 -2.16
N ARG A 75 -8.38 -1.57 -2.19
CA ARG A 75 -9.07 -2.77 -1.74
C ARG A 75 -8.60 -4.00 -2.51
N ALA A 76 -8.37 -3.86 -3.81
CA ALA A 76 -7.92 -4.98 -4.64
C ALA A 76 -6.51 -5.45 -4.24
N VAL A 77 -5.58 -4.51 -4.00
CA VAL A 77 -4.22 -4.89 -3.61
C VAL A 77 -4.17 -5.41 -2.17
N ILE A 78 -5.01 -4.87 -1.27
CA ILE A 78 -5.09 -5.39 0.10
C ILE A 78 -5.52 -6.85 0.08
N GLN A 79 -6.42 -7.24 -0.80
CA GLN A 79 -6.84 -8.63 -0.92
C GLN A 79 -5.69 -9.53 -1.39
N LEU A 80 -4.83 -9.02 -2.28
CA LEU A 80 -3.65 -9.76 -2.70
C LEU A 80 -2.66 -9.94 -1.55
N LEU A 81 -2.42 -8.87 -0.80
CA LEU A 81 -1.53 -8.91 0.37
C LEU A 81 -2.08 -9.88 1.42
N ARG A 82 -3.39 -9.84 1.64
CA ARG A 82 -4.05 -10.72 2.58
C ARG A 82 -3.84 -12.19 2.21
N GLY A 83 -3.95 -12.50 0.92
CA GLY A 83 -3.80 -13.87 0.43
C GLY A 83 -2.40 -14.45 0.65
N GLU A 84 -1.39 -13.59 0.77
CA GLU A 84 0.00 -14.03 0.98
C GLU A 84 0.52 -13.71 2.38
N ASN A 85 -0.35 -13.29 3.29
CA ASN A 85 0.03 -12.92 4.66
C ASN A 85 1.08 -11.82 4.71
N ILE A 86 1.03 -10.89 3.77
CA ILE A 86 1.93 -9.74 3.74
C ILE A 86 1.24 -8.58 4.45
N GLY A 87 1.86 -8.11 5.55
CA GLY A 87 1.31 -7.02 6.37
C GLY A 87 1.66 -5.65 5.82
N LEU A 88 1.12 -4.62 6.47
CA LEU A 88 1.26 -3.23 6.06
C LEU A 88 1.27 -2.35 7.31
N ASP A 89 2.08 -1.29 7.29
CA ASP A 89 2.12 -0.33 8.40
C ASP A 89 0.95 0.63 8.26
N TYR A 90 -0.14 0.36 8.98
CA TYR A 90 -1.39 1.12 8.86
C TYR A 90 -1.32 2.55 9.44
N PRO A 91 -0.63 2.82 10.56
CA PRO A 91 -0.41 4.22 10.95
C PRO A 91 0.32 5.03 9.89
N LYS A 92 1.32 4.43 9.24
CA LYS A 92 2.04 5.07 8.15
C LYS A 92 1.13 5.30 6.95
N LEU A 93 0.31 4.30 6.60
CA LEU A 93 -0.64 4.42 5.51
C LEU A 93 -1.65 5.54 5.78
N ALA A 94 -2.14 5.65 7.01
CA ALA A 94 -3.08 6.72 7.38
C ALA A 94 -2.45 8.10 7.15
N GLY A 95 -1.18 8.26 7.54
CA GLY A 95 -0.44 9.50 7.27
C GLY A 95 -0.30 9.78 5.78
N ASP A 96 0.00 8.76 5.00
CA ASP A 96 0.12 8.88 3.54
C ASP A 96 -1.22 9.27 2.90
N ILE A 97 -2.31 8.64 3.33
CA ILE A 97 -3.65 8.95 2.79
C ILE A 97 -4.06 10.38 3.17
N TYR A 98 -3.71 10.80 4.38
CA TYR A 98 -3.94 12.19 4.79
C TYR A 98 -3.23 13.15 3.82
N CYS A 99 -1.96 12.94 3.58
CA CYS A 99 -1.15 13.79 2.69
C CYS A 99 -1.59 13.69 1.23
N PHE A 100 -2.07 12.52 0.81
CA PHE A 100 -2.54 12.30 -0.55
C PHE A 100 -3.70 13.22 -0.93
N GLN A 101 -4.43 13.73 0.05
CA GLN A 101 -5.58 14.59 -0.17
C GLN A 101 -5.21 16.07 -0.37
N PHE A 102 -3.92 16.39 -0.35
CA PHE A 102 -3.45 17.77 -0.54
C PHE A 102 -2.69 17.88 -1.86
N PRO A 103 -3.09 18.79 -2.75
CA PRO A 103 -2.39 18.96 -4.04
C PRO A 103 -0.88 19.20 -3.89
N GLU A 104 -0.46 19.91 -2.84
CA GLU A 104 0.95 20.24 -2.61
C GLU A 104 1.75 19.07 -2.01
N LEU A 105 1.09 18.02 -1.51
CA LEU A 105 1.75 16.90 -0.85
C LEU A 105 1.65 15.57 -1.61
N ILE A 106 0.70 15.48 -2.54
CA ILE A 106 0.41 14.22 -3.23
C ILE A 106 1.61 13.68 -4.01
N SER A 107 2.40 14.58 -4.61
CA SER A 107 3.58 14.16 -5.38
C SER A 107 4.63 13.50 -4.50
N ASN A 108 4.79 13.99 -3.26
CA ASN A 108 5.74 13.40 -2.30
C ASN A 108 5.30 12.00 -1.89
N VAL A 109 4.01 11.79 -1.68
CA VAL A 109 3.46 10.48 -1.32
C VAL A 109 3.71 9.49 -2.46
N ARG A 110 3.36 9.89 -3.69
CA ARG A 110 3.56 9.07 -4.88
C ARG A 110 5.03 8.70 -5.08
N LEU A 111 5.91 9.67 -4.92
CA LEU A 111 7.34 9.46 -5.06
C LEU A 111 7.86 8.45 -4.04
N LYS A 112 7.47 8.61 -2.79
CA LYS A 112 7.92 7.73 -1.71
C LYS A 112 7.43 6.30 -1.93
N TRP A 113 6.17 6.13 -2.29
CA TRP A 113 5.62 4.81 -2.60
C TRP A 113 6.38 4.16 -3.76
N GLY A 114 6.67 4.95 -4.80
CA GLY A 114 7.42 4.47 -5.96
C GLY A 114 8.85 4.07 -5.60
N GLN A 115 9.52 4.90 -4.80
CA GLN A 115 10.87 4.58 -4.34
C GLN A 115 10.91 3.29 -3.55
N ASP A 116 9.95 3.10 -2.64
CA ASP A 116 9.89 1.89 -1.82
C ASP A 116 9.61 0.65 -2.67
N PHE A 117 8.73 0.79 -3.67
CA PHE A 117 8.39 -0.33 -4.56
C PHE A 117 9.59 -0.75 -5.42
N TYR A 118 10.24 0.22 -6.08
CA TYR A 118 11.31 -0.07 -7.01
C TYR A 118 12.65 -0.33 -6.31
N ARG A 119 12.86 0.24 -5.13
CA ARG A 119 14.08 -0.04 -4.35
C ARG A 119 14.15 -1.50 -3.94
N LYS A 120 13.04 -2.06 -3.47
CA LYS A 120 12.97 -3.46 -3.04
C LYS A 120 13.36 -4.37 -4.21
N LYS A 121 12.90 -4.06 -5.40
CA LYS A 121 13.22 -4.79 -6.62
C LYS A 121 14.71 -4.73 -6.92
N LEU A 122 15.33 -3.56 -6.77
CA LEU A 122 16.76 -3.38 -7.03
C LEU A 122 17.63 -4.12 -5.99
N ASP A 123 17.22 -4.10 -4.73
CA ASP A 123 17.92 -4.78 -3.66
C ASP A 123 17.92 -6.30 -3.85
N ASP A 124 16.87 -6.81 -4.49
CA ASP A 124 16.73 -8.25 -4.77
C ASP A 124 17.41 -8.67 -6.08
N ASP A 125 18.01 -7.71 -6.81
CA ASP A 125 18.70 -7.99 -8.06
C ASP A 125 20.10 -8.53 -7.78
N PRO A 126 20.45 -9.75 -8.25
CA PRO A 126 21.77 -10.34 -8.02
C PRO A 126 22.92 -9.46 -8.53
N GLU A 127 22.69 -8.63 -9.54
CA GLU A 127 23.73 -7.76 -10.11
C GLU A 127 24.10 -6.59 -9.19
N ASN A 128 23.29 -6.33 -8.18
CA ASN A 128 23.52 -5.25 -7.21
C ASN A 128 24.23 -5.72 -5.93
N GLU A 129 24.67 -6.95 -5.86
CA GLU A 129 25.37 -7.48 -4.70
C GLU A 129 26.86 -7.08 -4.65
#